data_0dbb05c21ffa1d7f2601224db7eb5324
#
_entry.id   0dbb05c21ffa1d7f2601224db7eb5324
#
_cell.length_a   1.000
_cell.length_b   1.000
_cell.length_c   1.000
_cell.angle_alpha   90.00
_cell.angle_beta   90.00
_cell.angle_gamma   90.00
#
_symmetry.space_group_name_H-M   'P 1'
#
loop_
_entity.id
_entity.type
_entity.pdbx_description
1 polymer ?
#
loop_
_entity_poly.entity_id
_entity_poly.type
_entity_poly.pdbx_seq_one_letter_code
_entity_poly.pdbx_strand_id
1 'polypeptide(L)'
;MFKNVIGLIVEYNPFHNGHLHHIQEIDRLFDDNIKIAVMSGDFVQRGEPSLINKFEKAKIALSQGIDIVIELPTFYSTQSAEIFAKGSVNVLDKLSCSHIVFGSESNNLDKLKRIATISMTKEFELSLREFLAEGLSYPTAFSKALFDEKLSSNDILALEYLKAIKGTNSKIEPYSIQREKTGYYDDEKDNFSSATYIRKILLGNEKKENKLNKIKNLVPEFSYKILEENFGVFSCLSNFYDLIKYNIIKNHSELKNIQDLEVGLDNRLYRHSLENFNFE
;
A
#
# COMPACT_ATOMS: atom_id res chain seq x y z
N MET A 1 2.40 -3.37 -32.20
CA MET A 1 3.32 -3.07 -31.08
C MET A 1 2.54 -2.17 -30.14
N PHE A 2 2.30 -2.58 -28.91
CA PHE A 2 1.55 -1.77 -27.95
C PHE A 2 2.26 -0.43 -27.75
N LYS A 3 1.52 0.67 -27.78
CA LYS A 3 2.08 2.00 -27.60
C LYS A 3 2.31 2.33 -26.13
N ASN A 4 1.46 1.77 -25.24
CA ASN A 4 1.42 2.13 -23.83
C ASN A 4 1.58 0.87 -22.97
N VAL A 5 2.67 0.80 -22.21
CA VAL A 5 2.87 -0.21 -21.17
C VAL A 5 2.70 0.49 -19.83
N ILE A 6 1.56 0.22 -19.18
CA ILE A 6 1.12 0.91 -17.97
C ILE A 6 1.48 0.09 -16.75
N GLY A 7 2.32 0.65 -15.90
CA GLY A 7 2.67 0.09 -14.59
C GLY A 7 1.69 0.54 -13.50
N LEU A 8 1.25 -0.40 -12.69
CA LEU A 8 0.50 -0.16 -11.46
C LEU A 8 1.26 -0.74 -10.28
N ILE A 9 1.27 -0.05 -9.15
CA ILE A 9 1.81 -0.54 -7.88
C ILE A 9 0.64 -0.73 -6.94
N VAL A 10 0.39 -1.97 -6.51
CA VAL A 10 -0.87 -2.33 -5.86
C VAL A 10 -0.70 -3.33 -4.73
N GLU A 11 -1.64 -3.34 -3.81
CA GLU A 11 -1.73 -4.34 -2.74
C GLU A 11 -2.94 -5.28 -2.93
N TYR A 12 -4.08 -4.73 -3.36
CA TYR A 12 -5.35 -5.47 -3.53
C TYR A 12 -5.73 -6.32 -2.32
N ASN A 13 -5.85 -5.67 -1.16
CA ASN A 13 -6.07 -6.36 0.12
C ASN A 13 -7.40 -5.99 0.83
N PRO A 14 -8.59 -6.47 0.35
CA PRO A 14 -8.83 -7.14 -0.93
C PRO A 14 -9.04 -6.16 -2.09
N PHE A 15 -9.18 -6.70 -3.31
CA PHE A 15 -9.60 -5.95 -4.49
C PHE A 15 -11.05 -5.49 -4.33
N HIS A 16 -11.34 -4.23 -4.63
CA HIS A 16 -12.66 -3.61 -4.47
C HIS A 16 -13.02 -2.69 -5.65
N ASN A 17 -14.25 -2.16 -5.67
CA ASN A 17 -14.75 -1.34 -6.78
C ASN A 17 -13.88 -0.10 -7.08
N GLY A 18 -13.23 0.50 -6.07
CA GLY A 18 -12.29 1.59 -6.30
C GLY A 18 -11.05 1.18 -7.11
N HIS A 19 -10.60 -0.07 -6.96
CA HIS A 19 -9.52 -0.60 -7.79
C HIS A 19 -9.99 -0.89 -9.21
N LEU A 20 -11.21 -1.40 -9.37
CA LEU A 20 -11.82 -1.59 -10.69
C LEU A 20 -11.98 -0.26 -11.43
N HIS A 21 -12.49 0.77 -10.74
CA HIS A 21 -12.59 2.11 -11.29
C HIS A 21 -11.22 2.64 -11.77
N HIS A 22 -10.18 2.46 -10.98
CA HIS A 22 -8.81 2.85 -11.35
C HIS A 22 -8.35 2.18 -12.67
N ILE A 23 -8.62 0.88 -12.84
CA ILE A 23 -8.32 0.15 -14.08
C ILE A 23 -9.13 0.70 -15.26
N GLN A 24 -10.42 0.96 -15.07
CA GLN A 24 -11.30 1.52 -16.10
C GLN A 24 -10.86 2.93 -16.54
N GLU A 25 -10.39 3.75 -15.62
CA GLU A 25 -9.85 5.08 -15.96
C GLU A 25 -8.55 4.97 -16.79
N ILE A 26 -7.70 3.95 -16.52
CA ILE A 26 -6.54 3.68 -17.37
C ILE A 26 -6.98 3.37 -18.81
N ASP A 27 -8.00 2.54 -18.98
CA ASP A 27 -8.51 2.19 -20.30
C ASP A 27 -9.14 3.38 -21.05
N ARG A 28 -9.63 4.38 -20.32
CA ARG A 28 -10.12 5.65 -20.91
C ARG A 28 -9.00 6.60 -21.30
N LEU A 29 -7.88 6.58 -20.55
CA LEU A 29 -6.75 7.49 -20.76
C LEU A 29 -5.77 7.00 -21.82
N PHE A 30 -5.65 5.70 -22.02
CA PHE A 30 -4.63 5.09 -22.85
C PHE A 30 -5.24 4.05 -23.79
N ASP A 31 -5.27 4.36 -25.08
CA ASP A 31 -5.59 3.38 -26.11
C ASP A 31 -4.46 2.36 -26.27
N ASP A 32 -4.77 1.13 -26.74
CA ASP A 32 -3.79 0.06 -27.01
C ASP A 32 -2.77 -0.14 -25.87
N ASN A 33 -3.27 -0.31 -24.66
CA ASN A 33 -2.44 -0.44 -23.46
C ASN A 33 -2.25 -1.91 -23.03
N ILE A 34 -1.13 -2.18 -22.36
CA ILE A 34 -0.91 -3.37 -21.51
C ILE A 34 -0.73 -2.89 -20.08
N LYS A 35 -1.45 -3.49 -19.15
CA LYS A 35 -1.42 -3.19 -17.72
C LYS A 35 -0.59 -4.21 -16.96
N ILE A 36 0.51 -3.76 -16.36
CA ILE A 36 1.41 -4.58 -15.54
C ILE A 36 1.25 -4.14 -14.08
N ALA A 37 0.74 -5.02 -13.23
CA ALA A 37 0.64 -4.78 -11.80
C ALA A 37 1.85 -5.37 -11.06
N VAL A 38 2.64 -4.51 -10.41
CA VAL A 38 3.59 -4.92 -9.37
C VAL A 38 2.81 -4.97 -8.06
N MET A 39 2.60 -6.17 -7.55
CA MET A 39 1.67 -6.43 -6.45
C MET A 39 2.38 -7.01 -5.24
N SER A 40 2.10 -6.48 -4.04
CA SER A 40 2.48 -7.10 -2.78
C SER A 40 1.97 -8.54 -2.70
N GLY A 41 2.81 -9.47 -2.27
CA GLY A 41 2.46 -10.88 -2.11
C GLY A 41 1.57 -11.15 -0.91
N ASP A 42 1.98 -12.10 -0.07
CA ASP A 42 1.21 -12.51 1.11
C ASP A 42 1.33 -11.52 2.29
N PHE A 43 2.26 -10.55 2.22
CA PHE A 43 2.39 -9.45 3.17
C PHE A 43 2.41 -8.11 2.43
N VAL A 44 1.71 -7.12 3.01
CA VAL A 44 1.54 -5.78 2.45
C VAL A 44 2.44 -4.74 3.11
N GLN A 45 2.46 -3.53 2.60
CA GLN A 45 3.41 -2.45 2.94
C GLN A 45 3.47 -2.15 4.45
N ARG A 46 2.37 -2.27 5.17
CA ARG A 46 2.33 -2.08 6.63
C ARG A 46 2.77 -3.31 7.44
N GLY A 47 3.30 -4.36 6.80
CA GLY A 47 3.70 -5.60 7.43
C GLY A 47 2.55 -6.53 7.81
N GLU A 48 1.30 -6.15 7.48
CA GLU A 48 0.14 -7.00 7.71
C GLU A 48 0.08 -8.14 6.69
N PRO A 49 -0.42 -9.34 7.07
CA PRO A 49 -0.72 -10.37 6.09
C PRO A 49 -1.88 -9.94 5.19
N SER A 50 -1.83 -10.34 3.92
CA SER A 50 -2.95 -10.19 3.01
C SER A 50 -4.12 -11.05 3.46
N LEU A 51 -5.35 -10.53 3.33
CA LEU A 51 -6.58 -11.24 3.73
C LEU A 51 -6.71 -12.62 3.07
N ILE A 52 -6.35 -12.70 1.78
CA ILE A 52 -6.28 -13.92 0.97
C ILE A 52 -4.88 -14.05 0.37
N ASN A 53 -4.50 -15.26 -0.03
CA ASN A 53 -3.17 -15.52 -0.58
C ASN A 53 -2.92 -14.79 -1.91
N LYS A 54 -1.65 -14.63 -2.26
CA LYS A 54 -1.21 -13.90 -3.44
C LYS A 54 -1.74 -14.46 -4.77
N PHE A 55 -1.98 -15.77 -4.86
CA PHE A 55 -2.48 -16.39 -6.08
C PHE A 55 -3.96 -16.03 -6.33
N GLU A 56 -4.78 -16.01 -5.28
CA GLU A 56 -6.16 -15.55 -5.37
C GLU A 56 -6.23 -14.06 -5.71
N LYS A 57 -5.36 -13.24 -5.11
CA LYS A 57 -5.23 -11.82 -5.47
C LYS A 57 -4.87 -11.64 -6.95
N ALA A 58 -3.91 -12.43 -7.45
CA ALA A 58 -3.49 -12.37 -8.85
C ALA A 58 -4.63 -12.80 -9.80
N LYS A 59 -5.37 -13.87 -9.48
CA LYS A 59 -6.55 -14.30 -10.27
C LYS A 59 -7.59 -13.18 -10.36
N ILE A 60 -7.88 -12.50 -9.23
CA ILE A 60 -8.80 -11.37 -9.23
C ILE A 60 -8.27 -10.26 -10.13
N ALA A 61 -7.02 -9.83 -9.97
CA ALA A 61 -6.43 -8.77 -10.77
C ALA A 61 -6.51 -9.05 -12.28
N LEU A 62 -6.13 -10.26 -12.69
CA LEU A 62 -6.19 -10.70 -14.09
C LEU A 62 -7.64 -10.70 -14.60
N SER A 63 -8.60 -11.17 -13.80
CA SER A 63 -10.03 -11.17 -14.19
C SER A 63 -10.62 -9.77 -14.35
N GLN A 64 -10.01 -8.76 -13.75
CA GLN A 64 -10.47 -7.37 -13.80
C GLN A 64 -9.70 -6.50 -14.83
N GLY A 65 -8.92 -7.12 -15.71
CA GLY A 65 -8.30 -6.43 -16.82
C GLY A 65 -6.83 -6.04 -16.62
N ILE A 66 -6.15 -6.57 -15.61
CA ILE A 66 -4.69 -6.56 -15.55
C ILE A 66 -4.16 -7.67 -16.47
N ASP A 67 -3.16 -7.38 -17.29
CA ASP A 67 -2.60 -8.34 -18.25
C ASP A 67 -1.46 -9.17 -17.63
N ILE A 68 -0.64 -8.55 -16.78
CA ILE A 68 0.50 -9.20 -16.14
C ILE A 68 0.54 -8.81 -14.66
N VAL A 69 0.70 -9.79 -13.79
CA VAL A 69 0.93 -9.59 -12.36
C VAL A 69 2.33 -10.06 -12.00
N ILE A 70 3.12 -9.18 -11.40
CA ILE A 70 4.46 -9.46 -10.88
C ILE A 70 4.43 -9.29 -9.37
N GLU A 71 4.87 -10.32 -8.65
CA GLU A 71 5.01 -10.23 -7.19
C GLU A 71 6.16 -9.30 -6.82
N LEU A 72 5.88 -8.27 -6.02
CA LEU A 72 6.91 -7.48 -5.37
C LEU A 72 7.56 -8.34 -4.27
N PRO A 73 8.88 -8.58 -4.29
CA PRO A 73 9.53 -9.35 -3.24
C PRO A 73 9.21 -8.80 -1.85
N THR A 74 8.95 -9.68 -0.89
CA THR A 74 8.56 -9.34 0.49
C THR A 74 9.53 -8.34 1.13
N PHE A 75 10.81 -8.43 0.80
CA PHE A 75 11.84 -7.49 1.24
C PHE A 75 11.49 -6.02 0.92
N TYR A 76 10.81 -5.77 -0.20
CA TYR A 76 10.34 -4.42 -0.57
C TYR A 76 8.91 -4.16 -0.12
N SER A 77 8.05 -5.20 -0.16
CA SER A 77 6.60 -5.02 0.06
C SER A 77 6.23 -4.68 1.51
N THR A 78 7.08 -5.02 2.49
CA THR A 78 6.82 -4.82 3.93
C THR A 78 7.63 -3.66 4.54
N GLN A 79 8.17 -2.79 3.72
CA GLN A 79 9.07 -1.71 4.12
C GLN A 79 8.39 -0.33 4.19
N SER A 80 9.19 0.69 4.51
CA SER A 80 8.75 2.08 4.41
C SER A 80 8.24 2.42 3.00
N ALA A 81 7.44 3.48 2.89
CA ALA A 81 6.91 3.93 1.60
C ALA A 81 8.03 4.20 0.57
N GLU A 82 9.17 4.71 1.01
CA GLU A 82 10.34 4.95 0.16
C GLU A 82 10.90 3.66 -0.44
N ILE A 83 11.18 2.65 0.39
CA ILE A 83 11.77 1.38 -0.07
C ILE A 83 10.77 0.60 -0.92
N PHE A 84 9.49 0.60 -0.52
CA PHE A 84 8.39 0.03 -1.29
C PHE A 84 8.30 0.65 -2.69
N ALA A 85 8.29 1.97 -2.77
CA ALA A 85 8.24 2.71 -4.03
C ALA A 85 9.47 2.44 -4.90
N LYS A 86 10.67 2.49 -4.32
CA LYS A 86 11.94 2.26 -5.03
C LYS A 86 12.00 0.84 -5.63
N GLY A 87 11.61 -0.18 -4.84
CA GLY A 87 11.55 -1.55 -5.33
C GLY A 87 10.56 -1.72 -6.48
N SER A 88 9.35 -1.18 -6.31
CA SER A 88 8.26 -1.28 -7.29
C SER A 88 8.58 -0.55 -8.60
N VAL A 89 9.08 0.68 -8.52
CA VAL A 89 9.47 1.47 -9.71
C VAL A 89 10.61 0.80 -10.45
N ASN A 90 11.61 0.24 -9.74
CA ASN A 90 12.69 -0.52 -10.38
C ASN A 90 12.19 -1.74 -11.16
N VAL A 91 11.18 -2.45 -10.65
CA VAL A 91 10.57 -3.58 -11.37
C VAL A 91 9.88 -3.08 -12.64
N LEU A 92 9.07 -2.02 -12.54
CA LEU A 92 8.37 -1.44 -13.69
C LEU A 92 9.34 -0.91 -14.76
N ASP A 93 10.43 -0.26 -14.34
CA ASP A 93 11.46 0.26 -15.25
C ASP A 93 12.15 -0.88 -16.03
N LYS A 94 12.51 -1.99 -15.36
CA LYS A 94 13.08 -3.17 -16.00
C LYS A 94 12.12 -3.87 -16.96
N LEU A 95 10.82 -3.74 -16.73
CA LEU A 95 9.76 -4.23 -17.62
C LEU A 95 9.45 -3.24 -18.76
N SER A 96 10.20 -2.15 -18.84
CA SER A 96 10.06 -1.12 -19.88
C SER A 96 8.64 -0.51 -19.89
N CYS A 97 8.04 -0.34 -18.73
CA CYS A 97 6.80 0.43 -18.62
C CYS A 97 7.01 1.85 -19.12
N SER A 98 6.10 2.33 -19.97
CA SER A 98 6.14 3.72 -20.44
C SER A 98 5.52 4.68 -19.43
N HIS A 99 4.54 4.22 -18.68
CA HIS A 99 3.81 5.03 -17.72
C HIS A 99 3.62 4.29 -16.39
N ILE A 100 3.53 5.05 -15.30
CA ILE A 100 3.00 4.60 -14.02
C ILE A 100 1.72 5.37 -13.71
N VAL A 101 0.65 4.67 -13.37
CA VAL A 101 -0.64 5.30 -13.02
C VAL A 101 -0.99 4.96 -11.58
N PHE A 102 -1.26 5.97 -10.78
CA PHE A 102 -1.58 5.83 -9.37
C PHE A 102 -2.73 6.73 -8.94
N GLY A 103 -3.45 6.33 -7.90
CA GLY A 103 -4.49 7.15 -7.29
C GLY A 103 -3.91 8.21 -6.37
N SER A 104 -4.44 9.44 -6.43
CA SER A 104 -4.06 10.56 -5.58
C SER A 104 -5.30 11.27 -5.07
N GLU A 105 -5.31 11.66 -3.81
CA GLU A 105 -6.42 12.42 -3.23
C GLU A 105 -6.40 13.88 -3.69
N SER A 106 -5.22 14.45 -3.87
CA SER A 106 -5.08 15.83 -4.38
C SER A 106 -5.23 15.92 -5.89
N ASN A 107 -4.92 14.84 -6.61
CA ASN A 107 -4.83 14.76 -8.07
C ASN A 107 -4.09 15.96 -8.72
N ASN A 108 -3.08 16.48 -8.01
CA ASN A 108 -2.28 17.60 -8.45
C ASN A 108 -0.83 17.14 -8.71
N LEU A 109 -0.63 16.53 -9.86
CA LEU A 109 0.66 15.94 -10.24
C LEU A 109 1.80 16.95 -10.25
N ASP A 110 1.54 18.20 -10.69
CA ASP A 110 2.56 19.24 -10.74
C ASP A 110 2.98 19.68 -9.33
N LYS A 111 2.03 19.78 -8.40
CA LYS A 111 2.33 20.01 -6.99
C LYS A 111 3.18 18.88 -6.42
N LEU A 112 2.79 17.61 -6.65
CA LEU A 112 3.52 16.46 -6.18
C LEU A 112 4.94 16.37 -6.77
N LYS A 113 5.12 16.63 -8.05
CA LYS A 113 6.45 16.71 -8.71
C LYS A 113 7.34 17.79 -8.09
N ARG A 114 6.77 18.96 -7.78
CA ARG A 114 7.48 20.05 -7.10
C ARG A 114 7.92 19.63 -5.70
N ILE A 115 7.03 19.04 -4.90
CA ILE A 115 7.33 18.54 -3.57
C ILE A 115 8.40 17.45 -3.62
N ALA A 116 8.30 16.50 -4.57
CA ALA A 116 9.31 15.47 -4.77
C ALA A 116 10.69 16.07 -5.05
N THR A 117 10.74 17.14 -5.84
CA THR A 117 12.01 17.81 -6.14
C THR A 117 12.60 18.48 -4.91
N ILE A 118 11.79 19.20 -4.13
CA ILE A 118 12.21 19.88 -2.89
C ILE A 118 12.67 18.85 -1.86
N SER A 119 11.91 17.76 -1.65
CA SER A 119 12.23 16.73 -0.66
C SER A 119 13.51 15.92 -0.95
N MET A 120 14.07 16.07 -2.15
CA MET A 120 15.36 15.47 -2.52
C MET A 120 16.54 16.43 -2.39
N THR A 121 16.32 17.65 -1.92
CA THR A 121 17.40 18.64 -1.69
C THR A 121 18.07 18.45 -0.36
N LYS A 122 19.31 18.90 -0.29
CA LYS A 122 20.10 18.84 0.96
C LYS A 122 19.53 19.76 2.03
N GLU A 123 19.00 20.90 1.61
CA GLU A 123 18.36 21.89 2.49
C GLU A 123 17.12 21.28 3.18
N PHE A 124 16.30 20.56 2.44
CA PHE A 124 15.14 19.84 3.01
C PHE A 124 15.60 18.78 4.01
N GLU A 125 16.62 17.97 3.67
CA GLU A 125 17.17 16.95 4.57
C GLU A 125 17.65 17.53 5.90
N LEU A 126 18.35 18.67 5.86
CA LEU A 126 18.82 19.37 7.05
C LEU A 126 17.64 19.85 7.90
N SER A 127 16.66 20.53 7.30
CA SER A 127 15.48 21.01 8.00
C SER A 127 14.67 19.88 8.62
N LEU A 128 14.50 18.76 7.90
CA LEU A 128 13.82 17.57 8.43
C LEU A 128 14.54 16.99 9.65
N ARG A 129 15.88 16.90 9.61
CA ARG A 129 16.69 16.43 10.74
C ARG A 129 16.57 17.35 11.96
N GLU A 130 16.52 18.65 11.77
CA GLU A 130 16.33 19.62 12.84
C GLU A 130 14.97 19.39 13.54
N PHE A 131 13.89 19.29 12.80
CA PHE A 131 12.57 19.02 13.38
C PHE A 131 12.47 17.65 14.06
N LEU A 132 13.13 16.63 13.54
CA LEU A 132 13.23 15.33 14.21
C LEU A 132 14.03 15.40 15.51
N ALA A 133 15.10 16.19 15.55
CA ALA A 133 15.89 16.42 16.77
C ALA A 133 15.11 17.17 17.86
N GLU A 134 14.12 17.99 17.49
CA GLU A 134 13.16 18.60 18.40
C GLU A 134 12.14 17.60 19.00
N GLY A 135 12.18 16.32 18.60
CA GLY A 135 11.28 15.27 19.08
C GLY A 135 9.94 15.19 18.35
N LEU A 136 9.80 15.83 17.19
CA LEU A 136 8.59 15.73 16.39
C LEU A 136 8.50 14.35 15.71
N SER A 137 7.28 13.85 15.54
CA SER A 137 7.06 12.65 14.73
C SER A 137 7.46 12.89 13.28
N TYR A 138 7.90 11.85 12.56
CA TYR A 138 8.31 11.97 11.16
C TYR A 138 7.26 12.67 10.26
N PRO A 139 5.95 12.33 10.32
CA PRO A 139 4.95 13.04 9.50
C PRO A 139 4.85 14.53 9.81
N THR A 140 4.99 14.91 11.09
CA THR A 140 4.95 16.31 11.52
C THR A 140 6.19 17.06 11.09
N ALA A 141 7.38 16.46 11.30
CA ALA A 141 8.65 17.02 10.89
C ALA A 141 8.72 17.21 9.37
N PHE A 142 8.27 16.21 8.60
CA PHE A 142 8.19 16.25 7.15
C PHE A 142 7.27 17.38 6.65
N SER A 143 6.07 17.50 7.23
CA SER A 143 5.14 18.59 6.90
C SER A 143 5.74 19.97 7.18
N LYS A 144 6.38 20.14 8.34
CA LYS A 144 7.04 21.42 8.69
C LYS A 144 8.20 21.76 7.76
N ALA A 145 9.03 20.76 7.40
CA ALA A 145 10.11 20.95 6.44
C ALA A 145 9.60 21.32 5.03
N LEU A 146 8.33 21.04 4.74
CA LEU A 146 7.62 21.45 3.53
C LEU A 146 6.71 22.67 3.73
N PHE A 147 7.01 23.54 4.68
CA PHE A 147 6.21 24.75 4.95
C PHE A 147 4.75 24.46 5.33
N ASP A 148 4.54 23.47 6.20
CA ASP A 148 3.24 22.98 6.69
C ASP A 148 2.32 22.36 5.62
N GLU A 149 2.89 21.91 4.51
CA GLU A 149 2.15 21.12 3.52
C GLU A 149 1.72 19.77 4.11
N LYS A 150 0.42 19.50 4.07
CA LYS A 150 -0.16 18.23 4.50
C LYS A 150 -0.42 17.34 3.30
N LEU A 151 0.11 16.13 3.32
CA LEU A 151 -0.12 15.12 2.31
C LEU A 151 -1.01 14.01 2.87
N SER A 152 -1.94 13.55 2.06
CA SER A 152 -2.74 12.35 2.34
C SER A 152 -1.92 11.07 2.14
N SER A 153 -2.44 9.94 2.60
CA SER A 153 -1.69 8.67 2.55
C SER A 153 -1.29 8.25 1.13
N ASN A 154 -2.17 8.42 0.13
CA ASN A 154 -1.81 8.06 -1.24
C ASN A 154 -0.95 9.13 -1.92
N ASP A 155 -1.08 10.41 -1.54
CA ASP A 155 -0.16 11.44 -2.02
C ASP A 155 1.26 11.23 -1.48
N ILE A 156 1.43 10.67 -0.26
CA ILE A 156 2.75 10.26 0.26
C ILE A 156 3.34 9.14 -0.61
N LEU A 157 2.55 8.10 -0.94
CA LEU A 157 3.02 7.05 -1.85
C LEU A 157 3.34 7.59 -3.25
N ALA A 158 2.48 8.45 -3.79
CA ALA A 158 2.72 9.13 -5.06
C ALA A 158 4.04 9.91 -5.06
N LEU A 159 4.30 10.64 -3.96
CA LEU A 159 5.56 11.36 -3.77
C LEU A 159 6.76 10.42 -3.83
N GLU A 160 6.71 9.28 -3.14
CA GLU A 160 7.81 8.31 -3.14
C GLU A 160 8.00 7.66 -4.52
N TYR A 161 6.93 7.42 -5.29
CA TYR A 161 7.05 6.98 -6.70
C TYR A 161 7.78 8.02 -7.55
N LEU A 162 7.43 9.30 -7.42
CA LEU A 162 8.07 10.40 -8.15
C LEU A 162 9.56 10.53 -7.78
N LYS A 163 9.90 10.40 -6.49
CA LYS A 163 11.29 10.38 -6.02
C LYS A 163 12.05 9.19 -6.58
N ALA A 164 11.44 7.99 -6.59
CA ALA A 164 12.06 6.78 -7.14
C ALA A 164 12.33 6.90 -8.64
N ILE A 165 11.37 7.40 -9.43
CA ILE A 165 11.54 7.68 -10.86
C ILE A 165 12.71 8.64 -11.10
N LYS A 166 12.75 9.76 -10.37
CA LYS A 166 13.80 10.76 -10.50
C LYS A 166 15.17 10.23 -10.05
N GLY A 167 15.22 9.50 -8.93
CA GLY A 167 16.46 8.97 -8.36
C GLY A 167 17.11 7.87 -9.21
N THR A 168 16.33 7.13 -10.00
CA THR A 168 16.82 6.09 -10.93
C THR A 168 17.01 6.59 -12.36
N ASN A 169 16.72 7.87 -12.64
CA ASN A 169 16.66 8.42 -13.99
C ASN A 169 15.77 7.59 -14.94
N SER A 170 14.71 7.02 -14.42
CA SER A 170 13.75 6.26 -15.20
C SER A 170 13.01 7.16 -16.18
N LYS A 171 12.66 6.60 -17.35
CA LYS A 171 11.87 7.29 -18.37
C LYS A 171 10.36 7.08 -18.20
N ILE A 172 9.93 6.43 -17.14
CA ILE A 172 8.53 6.21 -16.85
C ILE A 172 7.84 7.56 -16.62
N GLU A 173 6.77 7.80 -17.35
CA GLU A 173 5.94 9.00 -17.17
C GLU A 173 4.87 8.75 -16.10
N PRO A 174 4.80 9.58 -15.04
CA PRO A 174 3.79 9.43 -13.99
C PRO A 174 2.46 10.09 -14.38
N TYR A 175 1.35 9.40 -14.09
CA TYR A 175 -0.03 9.89 -14.20
C TYR A 175 -0.78 9.68 -12.88
N SER A 176 -1.55 10.67 -12.47
CA SER A 176 -2.44 10.55 -11.32
C SER A 176 -3.90 10.49 -11.74
N ILE A 177 -4.65 9.63 -11.07
CA ILE A 177 -6.11 9.53 -11.19
C ILE A 177 -6.70 10.02 -9.86
N GLN A 178 -7.74 10.86 -9.94
CA GLN A 178 -8.45 11.32 -8.74
C GLN A 178 -9.02 10.12 -7.98
N ARG A 179 -8.63 9.96 -6.73
CA ARG A 179 -9.33 9.04 -5.83
C ARG A 179 -10.62 9.68 -5.39
N GLU A 180 -11.73 9.00 -5.63
CA GLU A 180 -12.98 9.41 -5.02
C GLU A 180 -12.87 9.29 -3.50
N LYS A 181 -13.27 10.35 -2.80
CA LYS A 181 -13.30 10.35 -1.34
C LYS A 181 -14.39 9.37 -0.91
N THR A 182 -14.00 8.19 -0.47
CA THR A 182 -14.89 7.38 0.35
C THR A 182 -15.04 8.12 1.67
N GLY A 183 -16.22 8.67 1.92
CA GLY A 183 -16.53 9.33 3.20
C GLY A 183 -16.28 8.33 4.33
N TYR A 184 -15.50 8.72 5.33
CA TYR A 184 -15.15 7.88 6.49
C TYR A 184 -16.39 7.54 7.34
N TYR A 185 -17.56 8.14 7.04
CA TYR A 185 -18.77 8.11 7.85
C TYR A 185 -20.11 8.03 7.07
N ASP A 186 -20.11 7.91 5.72
CA ASP A 186 -21.38 7.75 4.99
C ASP A 186 -21.71 6.26 4.82
N ASP A 187 -22.50 5.76 5.76
CA ASP A 187 -22.84 4.35 5.96
C ASP A 187 -23.76 3.74 4.88
N GLU A 188 -24.24 4.45 3.87
CA GLU A 188 -25.32 3.86 3.04
C GLU A 188 -25.38 4.19 1.54
N LYS A 189 -24.49 4.97 0.94
CA LYS A 189 -24.70 5.38 -0.48
C LYS A 189 -23.54 5.29 -1.46
N ASP A 190 -22.30 5.05 -1.06
CA ASP A 190 -21.20 4.99 -2.00
C ASP A 190 -20.71 3.56 -2.26
N ASN A 191 -20.77 3.13 -3.52
CA ASN A 191 -20.23 1.86 -4.01
C ASN A 191 -18.70 1.76 -3.87
N PHE A 192 -18.03 2.78 -3.34
CA PHE A 192 -16.60 2.86 -3.12
C PHE A 192 -16.28 2.79 -1.64
N SER A 193 -15.87 1.64 -1.17
CA SER A 193 -15.43 1.43 0.20
C SER A 193 -13.93 1.16 0.24
N SER A 194 -13.27 1.46 1.37
CA SER A 194 -11.84 1.18 1.52
C SER A 194 -11.59 -0.31 1.77
N ALA A 195 -10.43 -0.84 1.32
CA ALA A 195 -10.00 -2.20 1.65
C ALA A 195 -9.97 -2.46 3.16
N THR A 196 -9.61 -1.47 3.96
CA THR A 196 -9.62 -1.55 5.45
C THR A 196 -11.02 -1.77 6.00
N TYR A 197 -12.03 -1.08 5.47
CA TYR A 197 -13.41 -1.26 5.87
C TYR A 197 -13.91 -2.67 5.54
N ILE A 198 -13.60 -3.17 4.33
CA ILE A 198 -13.97 -4.53 3.91
C ILE A 198 -13.31 -5.58 4.81
N ARG A 199 -12.01 -5.41 5.15
CA ARG A 199 -11.33 -6.32 6.09
C ARG A 199 -11.97 -6.28 7.48
N LYS A 200 -12.33 -5.10 7.97
CA LYS A 200 -13.02 -4.95 9.26
C LYS A 200 -14.35 -5.71 9.31
N ILE A 201 -15.14 -5.69 8.21
CA ILE A 201 -16.37 -6.49 8.11
C ILE A 201 -16.03 -7.98 8.13
N LEU A 202 -15.12 -8.43 7.25
CA LEU A 202 -14.84 -9.85 7.05
C LEU A 202 -14.19 -10.52 8.27
N LEU A 203 -13.34 -9.80 8.99
CA LEU A 203 -12.65 -10.29 10.19
C LEU A 203 -13.46 -10.07 11.48
N GLY A 204 -14.55 -9.31 11.46
CA GLY A 204 -15.42 -9.06 12.62
C GLY A 204 -16.13 -10.31 13.14
N ASN A 205 -16.95 -10.17 14.17
CA ASN A 205 -17.60 -11.28 14.87
C ASN A 205 -19.02 -11.64 14.36
N GLU A 206 -19.46 -11.03 13.26
CA GLU A 206 -20.79 -11.28 12.71
C GLU A 206 -20.87 -12.63 11.98
N LYS A 207 -22.11 -13.13 11.77
CA LYS A 207 -22.35 -14.34 10.98
C LYS A 207 -21.89 -14.19 9.53
N LYS A 208 -21.44 -15.27 8.90
CA LYS A 208 -20.95 -15.31 7.50
C LYS A 208 -21.89 -14.60 6.53
N GLU A 209 -23.18 -14.93 6.57
CA GLU A 209 -24.18 -14.38 5.65
C GLU A 209 -24.27 -12.85 5.75
N ASN A 210 -24.24 -12.30 6.97
CA ASN A 210 -24.30 -10.85 7.19
C ASN A 210 -23.05 -10.15 6.64
N LYS A 211 -21.87 -10.70 6.90
CA LYS A 211 -20.60 -10.18 6.40
C LYS A 211 -20.56 -10.17 4.88
N LEU A 212 -20.93 -11.28 4.24
CA LEU A 212 -20.97 -11.41 2.78
C LEU A 212 -21.97 -10.45 2.17
N ASN A 213 -23.18 -10.32 2.74
CA ASN A 213 -24.17 -9.37 2.27
C ASN A 213 -23.68 -7.92 2.32
N LYS A 214 -22.95 -7.54 3.38
CA LYS A 214 -22.40 -6.18 3.54
C LYS A 214 -21.34 -5.84 2.48
N ILE A 215 -20.55 -6.80 2.03
CA ILE A 215 -19.49 -6.55 1.05
C ILE A 215 -19.91 -6.74 -0.40
N LYS A 216 -21.10 -7.32 -0.65
CA LYS A 216 -21.56 -7.73 -1.98
C LYS A 216 -21.49 -6.62 -3.03
N ASN A 217 -21.87 -5.40 -2.65
CA ASN A 217 -21.86 -4.24 -3.54
C ASN A 217 -20.55 -3.43 -3.48
N LEU A 218 -19.59 -3.81 -2.64
CA LEU A 218 -18.33 -3.09 -2.43
C LEU A 218 -17.19 -3.66 -3.27
N VAL A 219 -17.36 -4.87 -3.79
CA VAL A 219 -16.35 -5.60 -4.57
C VAL A 219 -16.96 -6.09 -5.88
N PRO A 220 -16.15 -6.27 -6.94
CA PRO A 220 -16.62 -6.91 -8.16
C PRO A 220 -17.07 -8.36 -7.91
N GLU A 221 -17.95 -8.87 -8.76
CA GLU A 221 -18.55 -10.21 -8.62
C GLU A 221 -17.50 -11.32 -8.47
N PHE A 222 -16.44 -11.29 -9.27
CA PHE A 222 -15.37 -12.29 -9.18
C PHE A 222 -14.60 -12.20 -7.86
N SER A 223 -14.33 -10.98 -7.37
CA SER A 223 -13.73 -10.77 -6.04
C SER A 223 -14.62 -11.30 -4.94
N TYR A 224 -15.94 -11.04 -5.03
CA TYR A 224 -16.92 -11.57 -4.09
C TYR A 224 -16.89 -13.10 -4.02
N LYS A 225 -16.91 -13.76 -5.17
CA LYS A 225 -16.84 -15.23 -5.26
C LYS A 225 -15.59 -15.79 -4.59
N ILE A 226 -14.43 -15.22 -4.88
CA ILE A 226 -13.17 -15.65 -4.25
C ILE A 226 -13.19 -15.42 -2.73
N LEU A 227 -13.73 -14.30 -2.26
CA LEU A 227 -13.86 -14.02 -0.82
C LEU A 227 -14.84 -14.98 -0.13
N GLU A 228 -15.93 -15.36 -0.80
CA GLU A 228 -16.88 -16.35 -0.30
C GLU A 228 -16.27 -17.74 -0.21
N GLU A 229 -15.54 -18.18 -1.24
CA GLU A 229 -14.82 -19.48 -1.28
C GLU A 229 -13.72 -19.58 -0.21
N ASN A 230 -13.03 -18.47 0.08
CA ASN A 230 -12.00 -18.39 1.10
C ASN A 230 -12.53 -18.03 2.49
N PHE A 231 -13.85 -17.99 2.69
CA PHE A 231 -14.41 -17.62 3.97
C PHE A 231 -14.06 -18.65 5.05
N GLY A 232 -13.47 -18.16 6.16
CA GLY A 232 -13.02 -19.00 7.29
C GLY A 232 -11.51 -19.30 7.28
N VAL A 233 -10.80 -18.95 6.18
CA VAL A 233 -9.33 -19.08 6.08
C VAL A 233 -8.63 -17.76 5.81
N PHE A 234 -9.30 -16.65 6.13
CA PHE A 234 -8.71 -15.32 6.01
C PHE A 234 -7.51 -15.16 6.94
N SER A 235 -6.45 -14.55 6.42
CA SER A 235 -5.27 -14.22 7.20
C SER A 235 -5.40 -12.85 7.86
N CYS A 236 -4.97 -12.77 9.11
CA CYS A 236 -4.83 -11.53 9.86
C CYS A 236 -3.63 -11.63 10.80
N LEU A 237 -3.20 -10.50 11.36
CA LEU A 237 -2.00 -10.45 12.19
C LEU A 237 -2.10 -11.40 13.41
N SER A 238 -3.30 -11.55 13.97
CA SER A 238 -3.53 -12.44 15.13
C SER A 238 -3.17 -13.90 14.86
N ASN A 239 -3.27 -14.38 13.61
CA ASN A 239 -2.87 -15.74 13.25
C ASN A 239 -1.36 -15.98 13.41
N PHE A 240 -0.56 -14.92 13.43
CA PHE A 240 0.90 -14.98 13.53
C PHE A 240 1.41 -14.62 14.92
N TYR A 241 0.51 -14.33 15.87
CA TYR A 241 0.88 -13.83 17.19
C TYR A 241 1.93 -14.71 17.89
N ASP A 242 1.68 -16.00 18.01
CA ASP A 242 2.58 -16.94 18.70
C ASP A 242 3.95 -17.03 18.01
N LEU A 243 3.98 -17.00 16.69
CA LEU A 243 5.23 -17.01 15.91
C LEU A 243 6.03 -15.72 16.12
N ILE A 244 5.35 -14.57 16.11
CA ILE A 244 5.98 -13.26 16.33
C ILE A 244 6.50 -13.20 17.76
N LYS A 245 5.67 -13.55 18.75
CA LYS A 245 6.05 -13.61 20.16
C LYS A 245 7.26 -14.52 20.38
N TYR A 246 7.24 -15.73 19.83
CA TYR A 246 8.35 -16.68 19.92
C TYR A 246 9.65 -16.06 19.35
N ASN A 247 9.58 -15.42 18.17
CA ASN A 247 10.75 -14.81 17.54
C ASN A 247 11.28 -13.63 18.34
N ILE A 248 10.42 -12.76 18.88
CA ILE A 248 10.83 -11.64 19.73
C ILE A 248 11.59 -12.15 20.96
N ILE A 249 11.04 -13.16 21.64
CA ILE A 249 11.65 -13.71 22.86
C ILE A 249 12.97 -14.42 22.54
N LYS A 250 13.00 -15.26 21.51
CA LYS A 250 14.15 -16.04 21.11
C LYS A 250 15.31 -15.19 20.61
N ASN A 251 15.01 -14.19 19.80
CA ASN A 251 16.00 -13.39 19.08
C ASN A 251 16.13 -11.96 19.66
N HIS A 252 15.82 -11.77 20.95
CA HIS A 252 15.82 -10.45 21.58
C HIS A 252 17.08 -9.63 21.30
N SER A 253 18.27 -10.24 21.45
CA SER A 253 19.55 -9.57 21.23
C SER A 253 19.78 -9.11 19.77
N GLU A 254 19.06 -9.68 18.82
CA GLU A 254 19.17 -9.38 17.39
C GLU A 254 18.13 -8.37 16.91
N LEU A 255 17.07 -8.11 17.70
CA LEU A 255 16.02 -7.16 17.33
C LEU A 255 16.56 -5.77 16.99
N LYS A 256 17.61 -5.32 17.69
CA LYS A 256 18.30 -4.05 17.42
C LYS A 256 18.89 -3.93 16.01
N ASN A 257 19.06 -5.05 15.30
CA ASN A 257 19.57 -5.09 13.93
C ASN A 257 18.43 -4.99 12.88
N ILE A 258 17.17 -4.98 13.32
CA ILE A 258 16.04 -4.77 12.42
C ILE A 258 16.09 -3.32 11.93
N GLN A 259 16.00 -3.16 10.61
CA GLN A 259 16.02 -1.85 9.98
C GLN A 259 14.89 -0.96 10.53
N ASP A 260 15.21 0.32 10.75
CA ASP A 260 14.30 1.36 11.25
C ASP A 260 13.70 1.08 12.65
N LEU A 261 14.27 0.13 13.41
CA LEU A 261 13.86 -0.08 14.79
C LEU A 261 14.40 1.06 15.69
N GLU A 262 13.49 1.80 16.33
CA GLU A 262 13.86 2.87 17.25
C GLU A 262 14.60 2.34 18.46
N VAL A 263 15.54 3.14 18.98
CA VAL A 263 16.34 2.79 20.16
C VAL A 263 15.43 2.52 21.36
N GLY A 264 15.59 1.33 21.97
CA GLY A 264 14.81 0.90 23.12
C GLY A 264 13.48 0.20 22.80
N LEU A 265 13.03 0.20 21.52
CA LEU A 265 11.84 -0.51 21.10
C LEU A 265 12.03 -2.03 21.20
N ASP A 266 13.24 -2.54 20.95
CA ASP A 266 13.64 -3.93 21.16
C ASP A 266 13.31 -4.43 22.57
N ASN A 267 13.72 -3.68 23.59
CA ASN A 267 13.45 -4.01 24.99
C ASN A 267 11.98 -3.85 25.36
N ARG A 268 11.28 -2.90 24.77
CA ARG A 268 9.85 -2.69 24.98
C ARG A 268 9.05 -3.86 24.39
N LEU A 269 9.35 -4.26 23.15
CA LEU A 269 8.72 -5.42 22.49
C LEU A 269 8.96 -6.71 23.29
N TYR A 270 10.20 -6.93 23.75
CA TYR A 270 10.53 -8.11 24.54
C TYR A 270 9.70 -8.18 25.84
N ARG A 271 9.67 -7.10 26.64
CA ARG A 271 8.89 -7.06 27.88
C ARG A 271 7.40 -7.30 27.63
N HIS A 272 6.80 -6.61 26.65
CA HIS A 272 5.40 -6.81 26.31
C HIS A 272 5.10 -8.22 25.84
N SER A 273 6.01 -8.86 25.11
CA SER A 273 5.86 -10.24 24.67
C SER A 273 5.87 -11.25 25.82
N LEU A 274 6.50 -10.96 26.96
CA LEU A 274 6.45 -11.82 28.15
C LEU A 274 5.14 -11.69 28.91
N GLU A 275 4.52 -10.51 28.91
CA GLU A 275 3.38 -10.16 29.77
C GLU A 275 2.02 -10.40 29.07
N ASN A 276 1.96 -10.29 27.74
CA ASN A 276 0.71 -10.31 26.98
C ASN A 276 0.52 -11.61 26.20
N PHE A 277 -0.76 -11.96 25.97
CA PHE A 277 -1.18 -13.17 25.26
C PHE A 277 -1.86 -12.88 23.91
N ASN A 278 -1.98 -11.62 23.50
CA ASN A 278 -2.55 -11.18 22.23
C ASN A 278 -1.95 -9.83 21.81
N PHE A 279 -2.36 -9.30 20.66
CA PHE A 279 -1.92 -7.99 20.14
C PHE A 279 -2.72 -6.80 20.72
N GLU A 280 -3.73 -7.04 21.58
CA GLU A 280 -4.56 -5.99 22.19
C GLU A 280 -3.92 -5.40 23.45
#